data_4a6cf7735666ca7027be3e56eab5e71f
#
_entry.id   4a6cf7735666ca7027be3e56eab5e71f
#
_cell.length_a   1.000
_cell.length_b   1.000
_cell.length_c   1.000
_cell.angle_alpha   90.00
_cell.angle_beta   90.00
_cell.angle_gamma   90.00
#
_symmetry.space_group_name_H-M   'P 1'
#
loop_
_entity.id
_entity.type
_entity.pdbx_description
1 polymer ?
#
loop_
_entity_poly.entity_id
_entity_poly.type
_entity_poly.pdbx_seq_one_letter_code
_entity_poly.pdbx_strand_id
1 'polypeptide(L)'
;MNSPQRILLAVALTCAASLPAHADCVLPPAPSKIPDGNTASQQEMLTAMNTLKEYNGDVDTYTKCLEFEAKQNRLSRSDEERMHNNAVETLQKVAAKFNEQVRMFKAKSG
;
A
#
# COMPACT_ATOMS: atom_id res chain seq x y z
N MET A 1 52.22 9.54 49.05
CA MET A 1 51.80 8.34 48.29
C MET A 1 50.50 8.65 47.60
N ASN A 2 50.58 9.12 46.41
CA ASN A 2 49.40 9.49 45.65
C ASN A 2 49.26 8.53 44.46
N SER A 3 48.28 7.68 44.54
CA SER A 3 47.89 6.84 43.39
C SER A 3 47.07 7.68 42.43
N PRO A 4 47.47 7.83 41.21
CA PRO A 4 46.62 8.50 40.21
C PRO A 4 45.52 7.52 39.82
N GLN A 5 44.32 7.88 40.20
CA GLN A 5 43.12 7.21 39.77
C GLN A 5 42.97 7.40 38.25
N ARG A 6 43.24 6.36 37.51
CA ARG A 6 42.99 6.34 36.06
C ARG A 6 41.48 6.24 35.85
N ILE A 7 40.89 7.35 35.51
CA ILE A 7 39.51 7.39 35.05
C ILE A 7 39.53 6.87 33.61
N LEU A 8 39.12 5.63 33.45
CA LEU A 8 38.81 5.05 32.15
C LEU A 8 37.47 5.65 31.69
N LEU A 9 37.55 6.65 30.82
CA LEU A 9 36.39 7.08 30.07
C LEU A 9 36.05 5.96 29.08
N ALA A 10 35.05 5.19 29.41
CA ALA A 10 34.42 4.29 28.46
C ALA A 10 33.61 5.14 27.50
N VAL A 11 34.16 5.39 26.34
CA VAL A 11 33.41 5.97 25.20
C VAL A 11 32.47 4.88 24.74
N ALA A 12 31.22 4.96 25.17
CA ALA A 12 30.14 4.15 24.65
C ALA A 12 29.89 4.61 23.21
N LEU A 13 30.42 3.86 22.26
CA LEU A 13 30.12 4.03 20.85
C LEU A 13 28.66 3.55 20.65
N THR A 14 27.71 4.48 20.76
CA THR A 14 26.35 4.25 20.34
C THR A 14 26.36 4.15 18.83
N CYS A 15 26.41 2.93 18.30
CA CYS A 15 26.05 2.66 16.93
C CYS A 15 24.57 3.00 16.78
N ALA A 16 24.28 4.25 16.41
CA ALA A 16 22.98 4.59 15.88
C ALA A 16 22.84 3.76 14.60
N ALA A 17 22.06 2.67 14.69
CA ALA A 17 21.64 1.94 13.51
C ALA A 17 20.82 2.93 12.68
N SER A 18 21.44 3.52 11.66
CA SER A 18 20.75 4.33 10.68
C SER A 18 19.84 3.40 9.91
N LEU A 19 18.55 3.39 10.26
CA LEU A 19 17.52 2.80 9.44
C LEU A 19 17.61 3.44 8.05
N PRO A 20 17.55 2.64 6.97
CA PRO A 20 17.56 3.19 5.63
C PRO A 20 16.45 4.23 5.52
N ALA A 21 16.80 5.46 5.11
CA ALA A 21 15.93 6.64 5.11
C ALA A 21 14.94 6.66 3.95
N HIS A 22 14.68 5.52 3.28
CA HIS A 22 13.62 5.43 2.28
C HIS A 22 12.43 4.76 2.93
N ALA A 23 11.32 5.50 2.96
CA ALA A 23 10.04 4.90 3.25
C ALA A 23 9.72 3.97 2.08
N ASP A 24 9.76 2.66 2.33
CA ASP A 24 9.30 1.71 1.34
C ASP A 24 7.83 1.98 1.03
N CYS A 25 7.53 2.25 -0.23
CA CYS A 25 6.14 2.36 -0.68
C CYS A 25 5.51 0.98 -0.58
N VAL A 26 4.47 0.87 0.25
CA VAL A 26 3.81 -0.41 0.50
C VAL A 26 2.70 -0.61 -0.52
N LEU A 27 2.82 -1.64 -1.35
CA LEU A 27 1.77 -2.04 -2.28
C LEU A 27 0.55 -2.53 -1.46
N PRO A 28 -0.62 -1.89 -1.58
CA PRO A 28 -1.80 -2.35 -0.85
C PRO A 28 -2.26 -3.70 -1.40
N PRO A 29 -2.71 -4.61 -0.50
CA PRO A 29 -3.29 -5.87 -0.94
C PRO A 29 -4.61 -5.64 -1.65
N ALA A 30 -4.78 -6.25 -2.82
CA ALA A 30 -6.05 -6.20 -3.53
C ALA A 30 -7.14 -6.97 -2.78
N PRO A 31 -8.39 -6.49 -2.78
CA PRO A 31 -9.51 -7.24 -2.21
C PRO A 31 -9.61 -8.62 -2.85
N SER A 32 -9.61 -9.66 -2.02
CA SER A 32 -9.66 -11.05 -2.46
C SER A 32 -11.09 -11.57 -2.59
N LYS A 33 -12.05 -10.93 -1.91
CA LYS A 33 -13.45 -11.33 -1.89
C LYS A 33 -14.31 -10.27 -2.55
N ILE A 34 -14.83 -10.63 -3.72
CA ILE A 34 -15.87 -9.88 -4.41
C ILE A 34 -17.14 -10.72 -4.29
N PRO A 35 -18.23 -10.19 -3.71
CA PRO A 35 -19.45 -10.97 -3.54
C PRO A 35 -20.04 -11.36 -4.89
N ASP A 36 -20.73 -12.52 -4.90
CA ASP A 36 -21.51 -12.93 -6.06
C ASP A 36 -22.82 -12.12 -6.10
N GLY A 37 -22.99 -11.30 -7.13
CA GLY A 37 -24.17 -10.45 -7.28
C GLY A 37 -25.48 -11.21 -7.36
N ASN A 38 -25.47 -12.48 -7.77
CA ASN A 38 -26.67 -13.32 -7.85
C ASN A 38 -27.17 -13.75 -6.47
N THR A 39 -26.29 -13.83 -5.47
CA THR A 39 -26.62 -14.35 -4.13
C THR A 39 -26.41 -13.34 -3.02
N ALA A 40 -25.63 -12.29 -3.26
CA ALA A 40 -25.30 -11.30 -2.26
C ALA A 40 -26.51 -10.46 -1.83
N SER A 41 -26.50 -10.07 -0.56
CA SER A 41 -27.42 -9.07 -0.04
C SER A 41 -26.99 -7.65 -0.45
N GLN A 42 -27.91 -6.70 -0.34
CA GLN A 42 -27.58 -5.28 -0.55
C GLN A 42 -26.46 -4.83 0.39
N GLN A 43 -26.49 -5.25 1.65
CA GLN A 43 -25.47 -4.91 2.63
C GLN A 43 -24.09 -5.45 2.23
N GLU A 44 -24.01 -6.67 1.72
CA GLU A 44 -22.77 -7.25 1.24
C GLU A 44 -22.22 -6.49 0.03
N MET A 45 -23.08 -6.06 -0.88
CA MET A 45 -22.67 -5.24 -2.04
C MET A 45 -22.18 -3.86 -1.60
N LEU A 46 -22.82 -3.22 -0.62
CA LEU A 46 -22.38 -1.94 -0.06
C LEU A 46 -21.03 -2.07 0.65
N THR A 47 -20.83 -3.12 1.43
CA THR A 47 -19.56 -3.40 2.10
C THR A 47 -18.44 -3.59 1.07
N ALA A 48 -18.69 -4.34 0.02
CA ALA A 48 -17.72 -4.55 -1.06
C ALA A 48 -17.40 -3.24 -1.80
N MET A 49 -18.37 -2.38 -2.03
CA MET A 49 -18.16 -1.06 -2.63
C MET A 49 -17.26 -0.19 -1.73
N ASN A 50 -17.48 -0.19 -0.42
CA ASN A 50 -16.65 0.56 0.51
C ASN A 50 -15.22 0.02 0.54
N THR A 51 -15.04 -1.29 0.54
CA THR A 51 -13.72 -1.93 0.45
C THR A 51 -13.00 -1.53 -0.84
N LEU A 52 -13.70 -1.49 -1.95
CA LEU A 52 -13.11 -1.04 -3.23
C LEU A 52 -12.70 0.43 -3.19
N LYS A 53 -13.51 1.30 -2.57
CA LYS A 53 -13.16 2.72 -2.39
C LYS A 53 -11.92 2.90 -1.53
N GLU A 54 -11.80 2.15 -0.44
CA GLU A 54 -10.61 2.16 0.42
C GLU A 54 -9.39 1.69 -0.36
N TYR A 55 -9.49 0.59 -1.09
CA TYR A 55 -8.42 0.07 -1.93
C TYR A 55 -7.99 1.08 -3.00
N ASN A 56 -8.93 1.75 -3.64
CA ASN A 56 -8.64 2.84 -4.59
C ASN A 56 -7.84 3.97 -3.93
N GLY A 57 -8.20 4.38 -2.72
CA GLY A 57 -7.47 5.37 -1.94
C GLY A 57 -6.06 4.91 -1.57
N ASP A 58 -5.90 3.65 -1.20
CA ASP A 58 -4.61 3.06 -0.86
C ASP A 58 -3.68 2.98 -2.08
N VAL A 59 -4.22 2.63 -3.25
CA VAL A 59 -3.46 2.64 -4.52
C VAL A 59 -3.03 4.07 -4.88
N ASP A 60 -3.90 5.07 -4.69
CA ASP A 60 -3.55 6.47 -4.91
C ASP A 60 -2.39 6.90 -3.99
N THR A 61 -2.45 6.56 -2.72
CA THR A 61 -1.38 6.82 -1.76
C THR A 61 -0.07 6.13 -2.16
N TYR A 62 -0.16 4.88 -2.60
CA TYR A 62 0.99 4.10 -3.06
C TYR A 62 1.65 4.75 -4.30
N THR A 63 0.86 5.13 -5.30
CA THR A 63 1.40 5.75 -6.52
C THR A 63 2.03 7.12 -6.25
N LYS A 64 1.46 7.90 -5.33
CA LYS A 64 2.06 9.17 -4.88
C LYS A 64 3.39 8.95 -4.15
N CYS A 65 3.48 7.89 -3.34
CA CYS A 65 4.72 7.49 -2.69
C CYS A 65 5.80 7.15 -3.73
N LEU A 66 5.48 6.37 -4.75
CA LEU A 66 6.41 6.03 -5.85
C LEU A 66 6.91 7.28 -6.57
N GLU A 67 6.02 8.22 -6.86
CA GLU A 67 6.36 9.48 -7.50
C GLU A 67 7.32 10.30 -6.63
N PHE A 68 7.05 10.39 -5.33
CA PHE A 68 7.94 11.06 -4.38
C PHE A 68 9.32 10.41 -4.33
N GLU A 69 9.41 9.09 -4.22
CA GLU A 69 10.68 8.37 -4.21
C GLU A 69 11.47 8.56 -5.51
N ALA A 70 10.79 8.59 -6.64
CA ALA A 70 11.43 8.88 -7.94
C ALA A 70 11.98 10.31 -7.99
N LYS A 71 11.26 11.30 -7.50
CA LYS A 71 11.72 12.70 -7.42
C LYS A 71 12.93 12.86 -6.50
N GLN A 72 13.04 12.03 -5.47
CA GLN A 72 14.19 12.02 -4.56
C GLN A 72 15.36 11.16 -5.08
N ASN A 73 15.29 10.65 -6.30
CA ASN A 73 16.27 9.75 -6.92
C ASN A 73 16.52 8.46 -6.12
N ARG A 74 15.55 8.02 -5.32
CA ARG A 74 15.61 6.74 -4.59
C ARG A 74 14.93 5.60 -5.32
N LEU A 75 14.21 5.91 -6.38
CA LEU A 75 13.55 4.96 -7.28
C LEU A 75 13.84 5.40 -8.71
N SER A 76 14.22 4.47 -9.58
CA SER A 76 14.40 4.78 -10.99
C SER A 76 13.04 5.10 -11.64
N ARG A 77 13.05 5.97 -12.64
CA ARG A 77 11.82 6.30 -13.38
C ARG A 77 11.20 5.06 -14.04
N SER A 78 12.04 4.16 -14.53
CA SER A 78 11.58 2.89 -15.13
C SER A 78 10.86 2.00 -14.11
N ASP A 79 11.40 1.89 -12.89
CA ASP A 79 10.77 1.11 -11.83
C ASP A 79 9.50 1.77 -11.32
N GLU A 80 9.50 3.09 -11.15
CA GLU A 80 8.31 3.86 -10.79
C GLU A 80 7.17 3.59 -11.77
N GLU A 81 7.42 3.73 -13.05
CA GLU A 81 6.43 3.54 -14.11
C GLU A 81 5.89 2.10 -14.09
N ARG A 82 6.77 1.12 -14.00
CA ARG A 82 6.38 -0.30 -13.94
C ARG A 82 5.52 -0.60 -12.71
N MET A 83 5.93 -0.13 -11.54
CA MET A 83 5.21 -0.35 -10.28
C MET A 83 3.87 0.38 -10.26
N HIS A 84 3.83 1.61 -10.77
CA HIS A 84 2.61 2.41 -10.95
C HIS A 84 1.61 1.68 -11.85
N ASN A 85 2.03 1.30 -13.03
CA ASN A 85 1.16 0.64 -14.01
C ASN A 85 0.63 -0.68 -13.49
N ASN A 86 1.46 -1.46 -12.81
CA ASN A 86 1.05 -2.73 -12.21
C ASN A 86 -0.04 -2.54 -11.14
N ALA A 87 0.11 -1.54 -10.28
CA ALA A 87 -0.88 -1.23 -9.24
C ALA A 87 -2.21 -0.75 -9.85
N VAL A 88 -2.15 0.14 -10.82
CA VAL A 88 -3.35 0.67 -11.50
C VAL A 88 -4.06 -0.42 -12.30
N GLU A 89 -3.32 -1.28 -13.00
CA GLU A 89 -3.91 -2.40 -13.73
C GLU A 89 -4.63 -3.37 -12.80
N THR A 90 -4.05 -3.68 -11.64
CA THR A 90 -4.69 -4.53 -10.63
C THR A 90 -5.98 -3.89 -10.12
N LEU A 91 -5.96 -2.59 -9.81
CA LEU A 91 -7.15 -1.84 -9.40
C LEU A 91 -8.25 -1.90 -10.46
N GLN A 92 -7.90 -1.69 -11.73
CA GLN A 92 -8.86 -1.75 -12.84
C GLN A 92 -9.49 -3.14 -12.98
N LYS A 93 -8.71 -4.20 -12.81
CA LYS A 93 -9.22 -5.59 -12.84
C LYS A 93 -10.20 -5.86 -11.70
N VAL A 94 -9.87 -5.42 -10.49
CA VAL A 94 -10.76 -5.56 -9.33
C VAL A 94 -12.05 -4.78 -9.53
N ALA A 95 -11.95 -3.54 -9.99
CA ALA A 95 -13.12 -2.70 -10.28
C ALA A 95 -14.01 -3.30 -11.37
N ALA A 96 -13.44 -3.86 -12.42
CA ALA A 96 -14.18 -4.52 -13.50
C ALA A 96 -14.97 -5.73 -12.97
N LYS A 97 -14.35 -6.56 -12.14
CA LYS A 97 -15.02 -7.71 -11.51
C LYS A 97 -16.17 -7.28 -10.60
N PHE A 98 -15.94 -6.24 -9.81
CA PHE A 98 -17.00 -5.69 -8.94
C PHE A 98 -18.17 -5.14 -9.78
N ASN A 99 -17.89 -4.38 -10.82
CA ASN A 99 -18.92 -3.83 -11.69
C ASN A 99 -19.76 -4.93 -12.39
N GLU A 100 -19.14 -6.04 -12.74
CA GLU A 100 -19.86 -7.21 -13.26
C GLU A 100 -20.85 -7.75 -12.21
N GLN A 101 -20.42 -7.90 -10.98
CA GLN A 101 -21.29 -8.37 -9.89
C GLN A 101 -22.41 -7.37 -9.57
N VAL A 102 -22.15 -6.07 -9.68
CA VAL A 102 -23.19 -5.04 -9.55
C VAL A 102 -24.27 -5.20 -10.64
N ARG A 103 -23.88 -5.48 -11.88
CA ARG A 103 -24.85 -5.73 -12.96
C ARG A 103 -25.71 -6.95 -12.69
N MET A 104 -25.10 -8.05 -12.21
CA MET A 104 -25.83 -9.25 -11.83
C MET A 104 -26.80 -8.99 -10.68
N PHE A 105 -26.36 -8.24 -9.66
CA PHE A 105 -27.19 -7.87 -8.54
C PHE A 105 -28.40 -7.02 -8.95
N LYS A 106 -28.19 -6.04 -9.82
CA LYS A 106 -29.27 -5.19 -10.34
C LYS A 106 -30.24 -5.98 -11.20
N ALA A 107 -29.76 -6.91 -12.01
CA ALA A 107 -30.61 -7.77 -12.85
C ALA A 107 -31.52 -8.67 -12.02
N LYS A 108 -31.02 -9.18 -10.88
CA LYS A 108 -31.78 -9.98 -9.92
C LYS A 108 -32.84 -9.15 -9.20
N SER A 109 -32.53 -7.89 -8.86
CA SER A 109 -33.37 -7.00 -8.05
C SER A 109 -34.39 -6.22 -8.86
N GLY A 110 -34.22 -6.18 -10.18
CA GLY A 110 -35.05 -5.39 -11.10
C GLY A 110 -36.28 -6.12 -11.64
#